data_7320b2b0ab41f639a16ede807c55c0d4
#
_entry.id   7320b2b0ab41f639a16ede807c55c0d4
#
_cell.length_a   1.000
_cell.length_b   1.000
_cell.length_c   1.000
_cell.angle_alpha   90.00
_cell.angle_beta   90.00
_cell.angle_gamma   90.00
#
_symmetry.space_group_name_H-M   'P 1'
#
loop_
_entity.id
_entity.type
_entity.pdbx_description
1 polymer ?
#
loop_
_entity_poly.entity_id
_entity_poly.type
_entity_poly.pdbx_seq_one_letter_code
_entity_poly.pdbx_strand_id
1 'polypeptide(L)'
;QLLRERFIPVAANDWYQRRRQDAEGDFFRSVADQGPRNGNGTRQGHYVLTAGGKLLGYNNNRGPERRLAMIKGSLEKWDALSPNEKKITVPERGKEDPKFKRSLPKGATVVKDFTRALEKKDGTLSAAIIDGSTPLTAVDHLWIKEDEIKELRAVVASGGELPTRLAQRIARYHLIDNVRGEPRSWQRSEIKSIEITLAPGGKVTGSFHIESSDEKLGYKGEITGVIAFGENEKLQKFNLLILGEHWGEGQHTREARPGRSPLGQVFQLTSTDKPEDRIPPQGMHWEQGYWEAEKH
;
A
#
# COMPACT_ATOMS: atom_id res chain seq x y z
N GLN A 1 5.73 -22.45 -6.39
CA GLN A 1 5.68 -23.72 -5.65
C GLN A 1 6.78 -23.77 -4.57
N LEU A 2 8.08 -23.65 -4.91
CA LEU A 2 9.23 -23.79 -4.00
C LEU A 2 9.11 -22.94 -2.72
N LEU A 3 8.71 -21.67 -2.85
CA LEU A 3 8.57 -20.77 -1.70
C LEU A 3 7.46 -21.22 -0.73
N ARG A 4 6.37 -21.77 -1.22
CA ARG A 4 5.27 -22.24 -0.38
C ARG A 4 5.62 -23.51 0.40
N GLU A 5 6.48 -24.36 -0.15
CA GLU A 5 6.80 -25.67 0.42
C GLU A 5 8.00 -25.65 1.36
N ARG A 6 8.94 -24.75 1.13
CA ARG A 6 10.24 -24.78 1.80
C ARG A 6 10.57 -23.52 2.61
N PHE A 7 9.74 -22.48 2.58
CA PHE A 7 10.01 -21.21 3.24
C PHE A 7 8.78 -20.68 3.99
N ILE A 8 9.03 -19.84 4.96
CA ILE A 8 8.04 -18.97 5.58
C ILE A 8 8.24 -17.59 4.96
N PRO A 9 7.39 -17.17 4.00
CA PRO A 9 7.52 -15.87 3.37
C PRO A 9 7.05 -14.77 4.34
N VAL A 10 7.87 -13.72 4.46
CA VAL A 10 7.58 -12.55 5.29
C VAL A 10 7.70 -11.31 4.43
N ALA A 11 6.66 -10.49 4.39
CA ALA A 11 6.73 -9.15 3.82
C ALA A 11 7.08 -8.15 4.93
N ALA A 12 8.29 -7.60 4.87
CA ALA A 12 8.77 -6.62 5.83
C ALA A 12 8.95 -5.26 5.14
N ASN A 13 8.39 -4.21 5.73
CA ASN A 13 8.59 -2.87 5.21
C ASN A 13 9.95 -2.33 5.67
N ASP A 14 10.89 -2.19 4.73
CA ASP A 14 12.25 -1.68 4.99
C ASP A 14 12.23 -0.33 5.71
N TRP A 15 11.29 0.56 5.36
CA TRP A 15 11.23 1.88 5.97
C TRP A 15 10.99 1.82 7.48
N TYR A 16 10.12 0.93 7.95
CA TYR A 16 9.89 0.69 9.38
C TYR A 16 11.06 -0.08 10.00
N GLN A 17 11.44 -1.21 9.41
CA GLN A 17 12.38 -2.15 10.02
C GLN A 17 13.76 -1.55 10.27
N ARG A 18 14.28 -0.76 9.34
CA ARG A 18 15.61 -0.14 9.51
C ARG A 18 15.64 1.01 10.52
N ARG A 19 14.48 1.57 10.88
CA ARG A 19 14.38 2.76 11.76
C ARG A 19 13.93 2.46 13.17
N ARG A 20 13.11 1.45 13.37
CA ARG A 20 12.59 1.11 14.68
C ARG A 20 13.69 0.67 15.63
N GLN A 21 13.58 1.11 16.90
CA GLN A 21 14.57 0.87 17.96
C GLN A 21 14.03 -0.17 18.95
N ASP A 22 13.83 -1.39 18.46
CA ASP A 22 13.32 -2.52 19.22
C ASP A 22 13.90 -3.84 18.69
N ALA A 23 13.61 -4.96 19.36
CA ALA A 23 14.16 -6.27 19.02
C ALA A 23 13.88 -6.68 17.55
N GLU A 24 12.75 -6.28 16.96
CA GLU A 24 12.44 -6.59 15.57
C GLU A 24 13.32 -5.80 14.60
N GLY A 25 13.52 -4.49 14.87
CA GLY A 25 14.42 -3.66 14.08
C GLY A 25 15.88 -4.09 14.21
N ASP A 26 16.32 -4.43 15.44
CA ASP A 26 17.67 -4.93 15.70
C ASP A 26 17.92 -6.24 14.94
N PHE A 27 16.96 -7.16 14.98
CA PHE A 27 17.03 -8.40 14.22
C PHE A 27 17.16 -8.14 12.72
N PHE A 28 16.30 -7.29 12.16
CA PHE A 28 16.36 -6.95 10.74
C PHE A 28 17.70 -6.33 10.35
N ARG A 29 18.19 -5.37 11.13
CA ARG A 29 19.51 -4.75 10.88
C ARG A 29 20.63 -5.75 10.97
N SER A 30 20.66 -6.60 11.99
CA SER A 30 21.69 -7.62 12.17
C SER A 30 21.77 -8.61 11.01
N VAL A 31 20.62 -8.96 10.41
CA VAL A 31 20.58 -9.80 9.21
C VAL A 31 21.09 -9.04 7.99
N ALA A 32 20.64 -7.81 7.78
CA ALA A 32 21.02 -7.00 6.62
C ALA A 32 22.52 -6.65 6.62
N ASP A 33 23.10 -6.43 7.81
CA ASP A 33 24.52 -6.10 7.99
C ASP A 33 25.46 -7.26 7.67
N GLN A 34 24.98 -8.50 7.61
CA GLN A 34 25.75 -9.65 7.10
C GLN A 34 25.91 -9.65 5.57
N GLY A 35 25.16 -8.81 4.87
CA GLY A 35 25.12 -8.76 3.41
C GLY A 35 25.57 -7.43 2.83
N PRO A 36 25.33 -7.21 1.54
CA PRO A 36 25.78 -6.01 0.83
C PRO A 36 24.99 -4.74 1.17
N ARG A 37 23.96 -4.84 2.02
CA ARG A 37 23.12 -3.73 2.46
C ARG A 37 23.41 -3.29 3.90
N ASN A 38 24.64 -3.36 4.31
CA ASN A 38 25.09 -2.83 5.58
C ASN A 38 25.08 -1.29 5.60
N GLY A 39 25.05 -0.72 6.81
CA GLY A 39 25.10 0.73 7.03
C GLY A 39 23.72 1.41 7.09
N ASN A 40 23.69 2.74 6.92
CA ASN A 40 22.51 3.57 7.20
C ASN A 40 21.56 3.79 6.02
N GLY A 41 21.87 3.26 4.85
CA GLY A 41 21.06 3.40 3.65
C GLY A 41 19.81 2.50 3.63
N THR A 42 19.17 2.44 2.47
CA THR A 42 18.09 1.48 2.24
C THR A 42 18.63 0.05 2.29
N ARG A 43 17.90 -0.81 2.99
CA ARG A 43 18.20 -2.24 3.12
C ARG A 43 17.23 -3.09 2.29
N GLN A 44 16.59 -2.47 1.32
CA GLN A 44 15.63 -3.11 0.43
C GLN A 44 16.25 -4.32 -0.29
N GLY A 45 15.48 -5.40 -0.40
CA GLY A 45 15.88 -6.62 -1.10
C GLY A 45 15.14 -7.86 -0.62
N HIS A 46 15.49 -8.99 -1.24
CA HIS A 46 15.02 -10.31 -0.84
C HIS A 46 16.09 -10.97 -0.01
N TYR A 47 15.78 -11.31 1.22
CA TYR A 47 16.65 -11.95 2.16
C TYR A 47 16.18 -13.39 2.38
N VAL A 48 17.10 -14.34 2.35
CA VAL A 48 16.87 -15.68 2.85
C VAL A 48 17.74 -15.86 4.08
N LEU A 49 17.12 -16.19 5.19
CA LEU A 49 17.78 -16.27 6.49
C LEU A 49 17.27 -17.46 7.31
N THR A 50 18.03 -17.87 8.28
CA THR A 50 17.56 -18.79 9.31
C THR A 50 16.70 -18.03 10.32
N ALA A 51 15.87 -18.74 11.07
CA ALA A 51 15.11 -18.11 12.15
C ALA A 51 15.99 -17.48 13.24
N GLY A 52 17.23 -17.94 13.40
CA GLY A 52 18.25 -17.34 14.27
C GLY A 52 18.96 -16.13 13.70
N GLY A 53 18.59 -15.67 12.49
CA GLY A 53 19.15 -14.45 11.88
C GLY A 53 20.43 -14.65 11.06
N LYS A 54 20.86 -15.88 10.75
CA LYS A 54 21.98 -16.12 9.83
C LYS A 54 21.54 -15.89 8.39
N LEU A 55 22.18 -14.98 7.68
CA LEU A 55 21.90 -14.69 6.27
C LEU A 55 22.42 -15.84 5.38
N LEU A 56 21.55 -16.40 4.57
CA LEU A 56 21.87 -17.46 3.61
C LEU A 56 21.94 -16.94 2.18
N GLY A 57 21.17 -15.91 1.85
CA GLY A 57 21.16 -15.32 0.53
C GLY A 57 20.50 -13.96 0.48
N TYR A 58 20.94 -13.16 -0.49
CA TYR A 58 20.42 -11.82 -0.75
C TYR A 58 20.33 -11.54 -2.25
N ASN A 59 19.27 -10.87 -2.67
CA ASN A 59 19.11 -10.39 -4.04
C ASN A 59 18.22 -9.14 -4.08
N ASN A 60 18.64 -8.11 -4.79
CA ASN A 60 17.84 -6.92 -5.06
C ASN A 60 17.62 -6.69 -6.57
N ASN A 61 17.86 -7.68 -7.41
CA ASN A 61 17.57 -7.60 -8.84
C ASN A 61 16.12 -8.03 -9.11
N ARG A 62 15.49 -7.39 -10.09
CA ARG A 62 14.09 -7.69 -10.46
C ARG A 62 13.94 -8.97 -11.28
N GLY A 63 15.01 -9.47 -11.91
CA GLY A 63 14.98 -10.67 -12.75
C GLY A 63 14.55 -11.93 -11.99
N PRO A 64 13.56 -12.69 -12.49
CA PRO A 64 13.07 -13.90 -11.82
C PRO A 64 14.13 -14.99 -11.72
N GLU A 65 14.98 -15.13 -12.73
CA GLU A 65 16.04 -16.15 -12.80
C GLU A 65 17.09 -15.97 -11.69
N ARG A 66 17.56 -14.72 -11.50
CA ARG A 66 18.53 -14.42 -10.43
C ARG A 66 17.95 -14.62 -9.04
N ARG A 67 16.64 -14.33 -8.87
CA ARG A 67 15.93 -14.63 -7.61
C ARG A 67 15.85 -16.12 -7.38
N LEU A 68 15.47 -16.88 -8.38
CA LEU A 68 15.36 -18.33 -8.28
C LEU A 68 16.73 -18.97 -7.97
N ALA A 69 17.79 -18.54 -8.64
CA ALA A 69 19.16 -19.00 -8.37
C ALA A 69 19.58 -18.71 -6.92
N MET A 70 19.33 -17.49 -6.43
CA MET A 70 19.60 -17.11 -5.05
C MET A 70 18.82 -17.98 -4.05
N ILE A 71 17.53 -18.23 -4.29
CA ILE A 71 16.69 -19.08 -3.43
C ILE A 71 17.20 -20.51 -3.40
N LYS A 72 17.54 -21.10 -4.56
CA LYS A 72 18.11 -22.46 -4.62
C LYS A 72 19.45 -22.58 -3.89
N GLY A 73 20.39 -21.67 -4.16
CA GLY A 73 21.66 -21.64 -3.47
C GLY A 73 21.54 -21.39 -1.96
N SER A 74 20.49 -20.70 -1.52
CA SER A 74 20.20 -20.56 -0.09
C SER A 74 19.70 -21.85 0.54
N LEU A 75 18.94 -22.68 -0.17
CA LEU A 75 18.52 -24.01 0.29
C LEU A 75 19.73 -24.94 0.44
N GLU A 76 20.64 -24.96 -0.52
CA GLU A 76 21.88 -25.74 -0.44
C GLU A 76 22.69 -25.36 0.82
N LYS A 77 22.81 -24.05 1.10
CA LYS A 77 23.46 -23.58 2.33
C LYS A 77 22.69 -24.01 3.59
N TRP A 78 21.36 -23.95 3.56
CA TRP A 78 20.53 -24.42 4.67
C TRP A 78 20.72 -25.91 4.92
N ASP A 79 20.74 -26.73 3.86
CA ASP A 79 20.90 -28.18 3.98
C ASP A 79 22.27 -28.55 4.56
N ALA A 80 23.31 -27.78 4.29
CA ALA A 80 24.66 -27.93 4.81
C ALA A 80 24.85 -27.47 6.28
N LEU A 81 23.87 -26.76 6.87
CA LEU A 81 23.96 -26.32 8.27
C LEU A 81 23.85 -27.50 9.22
N SER A 82 24.62 -27.44 10.29
CA SER A 82 24.53 -28.39 11.40
C SER A 82 23.17 -28.28 12.13
N PRO A 83 22.76 -29.34 12.85
CA PRO A 83 21.53 -29.29 13.66
C PRO A 83 21.50 -28.13 14.67
N ASN A 84 22.66 -27.76 15.23
CA ASN A 84 22.74 -26.63 16.16
C ASN A 84 22.53 -25.28 15.49
N GLU A 85 23.02 -25.07 14.27
CA GLU A 85 22.77 -23.84 13.50
C GLU A 85 21.33 -23.72 13.00
N LYS A 86 20.60 -24.81 12.90
CA LYS A 86 19.18 -24.87 12.56
C LYS A 86 18.26 -24.65 13.76
N LYS A 87 18.79 -24.72 14.99
CA LYS A 87 17.98 -24.45 16.20
C LYS A 87 17.53 -23.00 16.23
N ILE A 88 16.29 -22.80 16.61
CA ILE A 88 15.69 -21.49 16.80
C ILE A 88 15.90 -21.11 18.26
N THR A 89 16.61 -20.02 18.50
CA THR A 89 16.52 -19.28 19.75
C THR A 89 15.60 -18.10 19.48
N VAL A 90 14.35 -18.19 19.94
CA VAL A 90 13.41 -17.06 19.83
C VAL A 90 13.83 -16.04 20.88
N PRO A 91 14.32 -14.85 20.49
CA PRO A 91 14.61 -13.80 21.47
C PRO A 91 13.31 -13.35 22.14
N GLU A 92 13.42 -12.88 23.36
CA GLU A 92 12.28 -12.22 24.00
C GLU A 92 11.83 -11.04 23.15
N ARG A 93 10.50 -10.91 22.98
CA ARG A 93 9.90 -9.90 22.09
C ARG A 93 10.26 -8.47 22.50
N GLY A 94 10.62 -8.24 23.73
CA GLY A 94 10.98 -6.93 24.22
C GLY A 94 9.86 -5.88 24.11
N LYS A 95 10.20 -4.63 24.39
CA LYS A 95 9.27 -3.50 24.27
C LYS A 95 9.27 -3.00 22.83
N GLU A 96 8.09 -2.91 22.22
CA GLU A 96 7.95 -2.35 20.87
C GLU A 96 8.25 -0.85 20.84
N ASP A 97 8.88 -0.37 19.76
CA ASP A 97 9.09 1.05 19.52
C ASP A 97 7.76 1.72 19.13
N PRO A 98 7.17 2.57 20.01
CA PRO A 98 5.86 3.15 19.76
C PRO A 98 5.86 4.11 18.56
N LYS A 99 7.00 4.69 18.20
CA LYS A 99 7.14 5.59 17.05
C LYS A 99 6.90 4.89 15.71
N PHE A 100 7.18 3.60 15.65
CA PHE A 100 7.04 2.79 14.44
C PHE A 100 5.94 1.73 14.55
N LYS A 101 5.21 1.70 15.65
CA LYS A 101 4.03 0.85 15.80
C LYS A 101 2.85 1.51 15.07
N ARG A 102 2.42 0.88 13.99
CA ARG A 102 1.22 1.28 13.26
C ARG A 102 0.14 0.25 13.53
N SER A 103 -0.79 0.61 14.39
CA SER A 103 -1.93 -0.25 14.73
C SER A 103 -3.21 0.42 14.31
N LEU A 104 -4.14 -0.36 13.78
CA LEU A 104 -5.46 0.14 13.46
C LEU A 104 -6.10 0.76 14.72
N PRO A 105 -6.52 2.03 14.68
CA PRO A 105 -7.19 2.66 15.81
C PRO A 105 -8.44 1.90 16.24
N LYS A 106 -8.76 1.92 17.52
CA LYS A 106 -9.99 1.30 18.04
C LYS A 106 -11.21 1.91 17.33
N GLY A 107 -12.13 1.06 16.89
CA GLY A 107 -13.34 1.48 16.17
C GLY A 107 -13.13 1.92 14.73
N ALA A 108 -11.88 1.94 14.25
CA ALA A 108 -11.59 2.27 12.85
C ALA A 108 -12.03 1.16 11.91
N THR A 109 -12.35 1.57 10.70
CA THR A 109 -12.74 0.71 9.58
C THR A 109 -11.66 0.72 8.52
N VAL A 110 -11.52 -0.39 7.80
CA VAL A 110 -10.58 -0.55 6.70
C VAL A 110 -11.30 -0.73 5.38
N VAL A 111 -10.86 0.01 4.39
CA VAL A 111 -11.29 -0.10 3.00
C VAL A 111 -10.07 -0.46 2.17
N LYS A 112 -10.14 -1.54 1.39
CA LYS A 112 -9.09 -1.88 0.42
C LYS A 112 -9.22 -1.02 -0.83
N ASP A 113 -8.10 -0.52 -1.29
CA ASP A 113 -7.94 0.17 -2.56
C ASP A 113 -7.18 -0.72 -3.53
N PHE A 114 -7.84 -1.11 -4.62
CA PHE A 114 -7.27 -1.93 -5.69
C PHE A 114 -7.02 -1.02 -6.89
N THR A 115 -5.76 -0.84 -7.26
CA THR A 115 -5.37 -0.04 -8.42
C THR A 115 -4.96 -0.94 -9.58
N ARG A 116 -5.42 -0.62 -10.78
CA ARG A 116 -5.08 -1.35 -12.00
C ARG A 116 -4.83 -0.40 -13.16
N ALA A 117 -3.73 -0.62 -13.86
CA ALA A 117 -3.50 -0.01 -15.17
C ALA A 117 -4.49 -0.59 -16.19
N LEU A 118 -5.11 0.30 -16.96
CA LEU A 118 -6.08 -0.07 -17.98
C LEU A 118 -5.59 0.36 -19.37
N GLU A 119 -6.10 -0.28 -20.39
CA GLU A 119 -5.96 0.14 -21.78
C GLU A 119 -7.35 0.33 -22.41
N LYS A 120 -7.44 1.22 -23.36
CA LYS A 120 -8.68 1.43 -24.12
C LYS A 120 -8.47 0.91 -25.53
N LYS A 121 -9.24 -0.11 -25.91
CA LYS A 121 -9.25 -0.72 -27.23
C LYS A 121 -10.68 -0.77 -27.74
N ASP A 122 -10.91 -0.21 -28.93
CA ASP A 122 -12.24 -0.17 -29.57
C ASP A 122 -13.35 0.37 -28.65
N GLY A 123 -13.02 1.41 -27.87
CA GLY A 123 -13.96 2.02 -26.92
C GLY A 123 -14.11 1.28 -25.59
N THR A 124 -13.59 0.06 -25.48
CA THR A 124 -13.69 -0.78 -24.27
C THR A 124 -12.44 -0.66 -23.42
N LEU A 125 -12.64 -0.57 -22.10
CA LEU A 125 -11.54 -0.63 -21.13
C LEU A 125 -11.25 -2.09 -20.75
N SER A 126 -9.98 -2.45 -20.78
CA SER A 126 -9.46 -3.75 -20.34
C SER A 126 -8.22 -3.56 -19.48
N ALA A 127 -7.80 -4.62 -18.78
CA ALA A 127 -6.57 -4.57 -18.01
C ALA A 127 -5.36 -4.48 -18.93
N ALA A 128 -4.52 -3.45 -18.74
CA ALA A 128 -3.28 -3.33 -19.47
C ALA A 128 -2.24 -4.36 -19.02
N ILE A 129 -1.48 -4.88 -19.98
CA ILE A 129 -0.32 -5.72 -19.70
C ILE A 129 0.90 -4.81 -19.63
N ILE A 130 1.60 -4.85 -18.50
CA ILE A 130 2.85 -4.10 -18.27
C ILE A 130 3.99 -5.12 -18.29
N ASP A 131 5.04 -4.82 -19.05
CA ASP A 131 6.25 -5.66 -19.19
C ASP A 131 5.98 -7.09 -19.68
N GLY A 132 4.97 -7.29 -20.53
CA GLY A 132 4.61 -8.61 -21.08
C GLY A 132 4.11 -9.62 -20.06
N SER A 133 3.84 -9.18 -18.83
CA SER A 133 3.36 -10.03 -17.74
C SER A 133 1.84 -9.98 -17.59
N THR A 134 1.32 -10.84 -16.71
CA THR A 134 -0.09 -10.82 -16.31
C THR A 134 -0.47 -9.43 -15.78
N PRO A 135 -1.69 -8.94 -16.05
CA PRO A 135 -2.15 -7.67 -15.56
C PRO A 135 -1.94 -7.54 -14.05
N LEU A 136 -1.19 -6.54 -13.62
CA LEU A 136 -0.88 -6.31 -12.22
C LEU A 136 -2.01 -5.53 -11.55
N THR A 137 -2.31 -5.90 -10.32
CA THR A 137 -3.19 -5.14 -9.42
C THR A 137 -2.39 -4.81 -8.17
N ALA A 138 -2.27 -3.53 -7.86
CA ALA A 138 -1.74 -3.09 -6.58
C ALA A 138 -2.86 -3.01 -5.55
N VAL A 139 -2.51 -3.17 -4.28
CA VAL A 139 -3.46 -3.10 -3.16
C VAL A 139 -2.87 -2.19 -2.09
N ASP A 140 -3.68 -1.22 -1.65
CA ASP A 140 -3.42 -0.42 -0.46
C ASP A 140 -4.65 -0.46 0.47
N HIS A 141 -4.54 0.15 1.63
CA HIS A 141 -5.58 0.15 2.65
C HIS A 141 -5.89 1.59 3.07
N LEU A 142 -7.13 2.02 2.94
CA LEU A 142 -7.62 3.27 3.51
C LEU A 142 -8.16 2.97 4.91
N TRP A 143 -7.58 3.61 5.92
CA TRP A 143 -8.08 3.55 7.29
C TRP A 143 -8.97 4.76 7.57
N ILE A 144 -10.16 4.49 8.13
CA ILE A 144 -11.16 5.52 8.48
C ILE A 144 -11.42 5.41 9.98
N LYS A 145 -11.22 6.50 10.72
CA LYS A 145 -11.42 6.54 12.17
C LYS A 145 -12.91 6.50 12.54
N GLU A 146 -13.20 6.13 13.78
CA GLU A 146 -14.57 6.04 14.29
C GLU A 146 -15.33 7.38 14.23
N ASP A 147 -14.66 8.50 14.52
CA ASP A 147 -15.24 9.85 14.40
C ASP A 147 -15.58 10.19 12.95
N GLU A 148 -14.71 9.85 12.01
CA GLU A 148 -14.94 10.05 10.57
C GLU A 148 -16.09 9.18 10.05
N ILE A 149 -16.28 7.98 10.58
CA ILE A 149 -17.43 7.12 10.27
C ILE A 149 -18.73 7.76 10.73
N LYS A 150 -18.74 8.44 11.90
CA LYS A 150 -19.90 9.16 12.41
C LYS A 150 -20.25 10.35 11.51
N GLU A 151 -19.25 11.14 11.09
CA GLU A 151 -19.43 12.23 10.13
C GLU A 151 -19.98 11.71 8.79
N LEU A 152 -19.38 10.64 8.26
CA LEU A 152 -19.79 10.03 7.00
C LEU A 152 -21.24 9.52 7.06
N ARG A 153 -21.68 8.96 8.19
CA ARG A 153 -23.06 8.51 8.37
C ARG A 153 -24.05 9.65 8.27
N ALA A 154 -23.74 10.80 8.86
CA ALA A 154 -24.60 11.99 8.76
C ALA A 154 -24.75 12.42 7.30
N VAL A 155 -23.65 12.45 6.54
CA VAL A 155 -23.66 12.81 5.12
C VAL A 155 -24.42 11.78 4.28
N VAL A 156 -24.32 10.50 4.56
CA VAL A 156 -25.10 9.46 3.86
C VAL A 156 -26.61 9.63 4.09
N ALA A 157 -27.02 10.06 5.28
CA ALA A 157 -28.42 10.27 5.62
C ALA A 157 -29.01 11.54 4.94
N SER A 158 -28.28 12.65 4.99
CA SER A 158 -28.79 13.97 4.53
C SER A 158 -28.40 14.32 3.09
N GLY A 159 -27.43 13.65 2.52
CA GLY A 159 -26.71 14.10 1.33
C GLY A 159 -25.69 15.20 1.67
N GLY A 160 -24.80 15.48 0.75
CA GLY A 160 -23.77 16.50 0.88
C GLY A 160 -22.39 16.04 0.40
N GLU A 161 -21.37 16.81 0.71
CA GLU A 161 -19.99 16.49 0.34
C GLU A 161 -19.38 15.46 1.30
N LEU A 162 -18.50 14.61 0.78
CA LEU A 162 -17.69 13.71 1.61
C LEU A 162 -16.89 14.57 2.61
N PRO A 163 -16.76 14.15 3.90
CA PRO A 163 -15.98 14.91 4.86
C PRO A 163 -14.59 15.28 4.34
N THR A 164 -14.24 16.56 4.39
CA THR A 164 -13.04 17.14 3.74
C THR A 164 -11.77 16.37 4.09
N ARG A 165 -11.61 15.99 5.37
CA ARG A 165 -10.44 15.21 5.83
C ARG A 165 -10.31 13.87 5.10
N LEU A 166 -11.43 13.17 4.91
CA LEU A 166 -11.44 11.89 4.20
C LEU A 166 -11.24 12.08 2.69
N ALA A 167 -11.86 13.10 2.07
CA ALA A 167 -11.66 13.41 0.66
C ALA A 167 -10.19 13.76 0.35
N GLN A 168 -9.57 14.60 1.18
CA GLN A 168 -8.16 14.98 1.04
C GLN A 168 -7.22 13.77 1.26
N ARG A 169 -7.54 12.88 2.18
CA ARG A 169 -6.76 11.66 2.40
C ARG A 169 -6.83 10.73 1.19
N ILE A 170 -8.01 10.53 0.63
CA ILE A 170 -8.19 9.77 -0.60
C ILE A 170 -7.37 10.40 -1.73
N ALA A 171 -7.49 11.71 -1.94
CA ALA A 171 -6.77 12.40 -3.00
C ALA A 171 -5.25 12.27 -2.87
N ARG A 172 -4.70 12.51 -1.69
CA ARG A 172 -3.25 12.60 -1.48
C ARG A 172 -2.54 11.27 -1.43
N TYR A 173 -3.17 10.25 -0.86
CA TYR A 173 -2.50 9.00 -0.49
C TYR A 173 -3.01 7.78 -1.25
N HIS A 174 -4.18 7.90 -1.89
CA HIS A 174 -4.79 6.76 -2.56
C HIS A 174 -5.05 6.98 -4.05
N LEU A 175 -5.31 8.22 -4.53
CA LEU A 175 -5.41 8.47 -5.96
C LEU A 175 -4.02 8.55 -6.61
N ILE A 176 -3.32 7.42 -6.62
CA ILE A 176 -1.92 7.28 -7.06
C ILE A 176 -1.75 6.02 -7.92
N ASP A 177 -0.79 6.02 -8.84
CA ASP A 177 -0.41 4.81 -9.58
C ASP A 177 0.66 4.02 -8.81
N ASN A 178 0.22 3.09 -7.97
CA ASN A 178 1.08 2.18 -7.24
C ASN A 178 1.30 0.83 -7.95
N VAL A 179 0.80 0.67 -9.18
CA VAL A 179 0.99 -0.54 -9.99
C VAL A 179 2.42 -0.61 -10.54
N ARG A 180 2.97 0.52 -10.99
CA ARG A 180 4.28 0.58 -11.64
C ARG A 180 5.46 0.70 -10.69
N GLY A 181 5.22 0.88 -9.42
CA GLY A 181 6.29 1.03 -8.44
C GLY A 181 5.83 1.59 -7.11
N GLU A 182 6.67 2.43 -6.52
CA GLU A 182 6.43 3.05 -5.22
C GLU A 182 6.19 4.56 -5.43
N PRO A 183 4.93 5.00 -5.64
CA PRO A 183 4.61 6.38 -5.89
C PRO A 183 4.79 7.22 -4.62
N ARG A 184 5.09 8.49 -4.79
CA ARG A 184 4.99 9.46 -3.72
C ARG A 184 3.53 9.85 -3.48
N SER A 185 3.20 10.26 -2.27
CA SER A 185 1.95 10.96 -2.01
C SER A 185 1.96 12.35 -2.64
N TRP A 186 0.77 12.83 -3.01
CA TRP A 186 0.61 14.18 -3.54
C TRP A 186 0.76 15.25 -2.45
N GLN A 187 1.35 16.39 -2.83
CA GLN A 187 1.31 17.57 -2.00
C GLN A 187 -0.09 18.19 -2.07
N ARG A 188 -0.51 18.88 -1.02
CA ARG A 188 -1.82 19.54 -1.03
C ARG A 188 -1.98 20.53 -2.19
N SER A 189 -0.93 21.27 -2.53
CA SER A 189 -0.92 22.23 -3.65
C SER A 189 -1.06 21.58 -5.03
N GLU A 190 -0.86 20.27 -5.12
CA GLU A 190 -1.01 19.50 -6.37
C GLU A 190 -2.46 19.02 -6.58
N ILE A 191 -3.31 19.06 -5.56
CA ILE A 191 -4.74 18.77 -5.69
C ILE A 191 -5.44 20.04 -6.23
N LYS A 192 -5.69 20.03 -7.52
CA LYS A 192 -6.38 21.15 -8.20
C LYS A 192 -7.86 21.15 -7.85
N SER A 193 -8.48 19.97 -7.82
CA SER A 193 -9.84 19.77 -7.33
C SER A 193 -10.04 18.35 -6.81
N ILE A 194 -10.92 18.19 -5.85
CA ILE A 194 -11.51 16.93 -5.38
C ILE A 194 -12.92 17.23 -4.91
N GLU A 195 -13.89 16.72 -5.62
CA GLU A 195 -15.32 16.89 -5.34
C GLU A 195 -15.94 15.51 -5.25
N ILE A 196 -16.46 15.13 -4.09
CA ILE A 196 -17.13 13.85 -3.87
C ILE A 196 -18.43 14.15 -3.15
N THR A 197 -19.54 13.96 -3.84
CA THR A 197 -20.88 14.25 -3.34
C THR A 197 -21.67 12.97 -3.13
N LEU A 198 -22.40 12.90 -2.05
CA LEU A 198 -23.33 11.84 -1.73
C LEU A 198 -24.77 12.36 -1.86
N ALA A 199 -25.60 11.64 -2.61
CA ALA A 199 -27.05 11.83 -2.52
C ALA A 199 -27.56 11.18 -1.23
N PRO A 200 -28.72 11.60 -0.70
CA PRO A 200 -29.41 10.89 0.37
C PRO A 200 -29.55 9.39 0.03
N GLY A 201 -29.20 8.51 0.95
CA GLY A 201 -29.10 7.06 0.71
C GLY A 201 -27.75 6.58 0.17
N GLY A 202 -26.77 7.50 0.03
CA GLY A 202 -25.35 7.17 -0.12
C GLY A 202 -24.87 6.84 -1.53
N LYS A 203 -25.63 7.18 -2.59
CA LYS A 203 -25.08 7.16 -3.96
C LYS A 203 -24.00 8.22 -4.08
N VAL A 204 -22.81 7.82 -4.53
CA VAL A 204 -21.64 8.68 -4.65
C VAL A 204 -21.42 9.07 -6.11
N THR A 205 -21.14 10.35 -6.34
CA THR A 205 -20.63 10.90 -7.59
C THR A 205 -19.53 11.91 -7.29
N GLY A 206 -18.56 12.05 -8.18
CA GLY A 206 -17.48 13.00 -7.96
C GLY A 206 -16.50 13.07 -9.11
N SER A 207 -15.60 14.04 -9.01
CA SER A 207 -14.50 14.23 -9.93
C SER A 207 -13.25 14.69 -9.19
N PHE A 208 -12.10 14.52 -9.81
CA PHE A 208 -10.83 14.99 -9.25
C PHE A 208 -9.86 15.39 -10.36
N HIS A 209 -8.97 16.31 -10.00
CA HIS A 209 -7.82 16.69 -10.81
C HIS A 209 -6.63 16.93 -9.89
N ILE A 210 -5.61 16.12 -10.05
CA ILE A 210 -4.36 16.17 -9.27
C ILE A 210 -3.21 16.27 -10.27
N GLU A 211 -2.32 17.24 -10.07
CA GLU A 211 -1.26 17.51 -11.04
C GLU A 211 -0.08 18.20 -10.37
N SER A 212 1.13 17.72 -10.68
CA SER A 212 2.37 18.34 -10.22
C SER A 212 2.51 19.78 -10.73
N SER A 213 3.30 20.59 -10.05
CA SER A 213 3.50 22.01 -10.40
C SER A 213 4.11 22.22 -11.78
N ASP A 214 4.85 21.23 -12.28
CA ASP A 214 5.45 21.23 -13.62
C ASP A 214 4.59 20.49 -14.67
N GLU A 215 3.37 20.10 -14.32
CA GLU A 215 2.36 19.41 -15.15
C GLU A 215 2.81 18.07 -15.75
N LYS A 216 4.01 17.59 -15.37
CA LYS A 216 4.57 16.37 -15.94
C LYS A 216 3.99 15.08 -15.35
N LEU A 217 3.39 15.15 -14.17
CA LEU A 217 2.79 14.03 -13.49
C LEU A 217 1.39 14.41 -13.03
N GLY A 218 0.40 13.57 -13.30
CA GLY A 218 -0.95 13.85 -12.86
C GLY A 218 -1.90 12.68 -12.97
N TYR A 219 -3.07 12.87 -12.38
CA TYR A 219 -4.20 11.94 -12.44
C TYR A 219 -5.50 12.74 -12.37
N LYS A 220 -6.37 12.54 -13.36
CA LYS A 220 -7.66 13.21 -13.46
C LYS A 220 -8.73 12.21 -13.83
N GLY A 221 -9.90 12.29 -13.18
CA GLY A 221 -10.96 11.33 -13.45
C GLY A 221 -12.24 11.57 -12.67
N GLU A 222 -13.07 10.54 -12.70
CA GLU A 222 -14.41 10.53 -12.09
C GLU A 222 -14.49 9.46 -11.00
N ILE A 223 -15.35 9.68 -10.04
CA ILE A 223 -15.65 8.81 -8.90
C ILE A 223 -17.13 8.50 -8.90
N THR A 224 -17.46 7.23 -8.85
CA THR A 224 -18.84 6.76 -8.69
C THR A 224 -18.91 5.67 -7.65
N GLY A 225 -20.06 5.49 -7.01
CA GLY A 225 -20.17 4.40 -6.05
C GLY A 225 -21.35 4.47 -5.11
N VAL A 226 -21.22 3.71 -4.02
CA VAL A 226 -22.22 3.63 -2.96
C VAL A 226 -21.55 3.46 -1.61
N ILE A 227 -21.96 4.27 -0.64
CA ILE A 227 -21.62 4.13 0.77
C ILE A 227 -22.92 3.90 1.54
N ALA A 228 -23.01 2.83 2.33
CA ALA A 228 -24.24 2.49 3.03
C ALA A 228 -23.98 2.00 4.46
N PHE A 229 -24.87 2.37 5.36
CA PHE A 229 -24.93 1.94 6.74
C PHE A 229 -26.10 0.97 6.95
N GLY A 230 -25.95 0.01 7.85
CA GLY A 230 -27.01 -0.88 8.26
C GLY A 230 -27.86 -0.33 9.40
N GLU A 231 -28.89 -1.07 9.78
CA GLU A 231 -29.78 -0.75 10.90
C GLU A 231 -29.05 -0.59 12.25
N ASN A 232 -27.93 -1.27 12.40
CA ASN A 232 -27.06 -1.18 13.59
C ASN A 232 -26.05 -0.01 13.51
N GLU A 233 -26.24 0.94 12.59
CA GLU A 233 -25.38 2.10 12.34
C GLU A 233 -23.95 1.77 11.92
N LYS A 234 -23.63 0.50 11.61
CA LYS A 234 -22.33 0.08 11.12
C LYS A 234 -22.23 0.29 9.62
N LEU A 235 -21.06 0.73 9.16
CA LEU A 235 -20.75 0.81 7.75
C LEU A 235 -20.82 -0.58 7.13
N GLN A 236 -21.70 -0.78 6.14
CA GLN A 236 -21.91 -2.04 5.42
C GLN A 236 -21.36 -2.04 4.01
N LYS A 237 -21.30 -0.87 3.38
CA LYS A 237 -20.73 -0.68 2.05
C LYS A 237 -19.87 0.57 2.02
N PHE A 238 -18.72 0.44 1.42
CA PHE A 238 -17.90 1.53 0.95
C PHE A 238 -17.31 1.07 -0.38
N ASN A 239 -18.09 1.24 -1.44
CA ASN A 239 -17.69 0.79 -2.78
C ASN A 239 -17.60 2.02 -3.67
N LEU A 240 -16.37 2.36 -4.07
CA LEU A 240 -16.12 3.40 -5.05
C LEU A 240 -15.42 2.82 -6.26
N LEU A 241 -15.81 3.26 -7.44
CA LEU A 241 -15.11 3.06 -8.68
C LEU A 241 -14.55 4.40 -9.14
N ILE A 242 -13.26 4.44 -9.34
CA ILE A 242 -12.54 5.59 -9.85
C ILE A 242 -11.98 5.22 -11.23
N LEU A 243 -12.31 6.01 -12.22
CA LEU A 243 -11.80 5.86 -13.58
C LEU A 243 -11.24 7.19 -14.04
N GLY A 244 -10.02 7.19 -14.51
CA GLY A 244 -9.37 8.40 -14.96
C GLY A 244 -8.18 8.15 -15.86
N GLU A 245 -7.51 9.24 -16.22
CA GLU A 245 -6.28 9.24 -17.01
C GLU A 245 -5.11 9.67 -16.13
N HIS A 246 -4.10 8.82 -16.07
CA HIS A 246 -2.86 9.07 -15.39
C HIS A 246 -1.73 9.33 -16.40
N TRP A 247 -0.81 10.24 -16.09
CA TRP A 247 0.35 10.55 -16.91
C TRP A 247 1.58 10.82 -16.06
N GLY A 248 2.75 10.65 -16.70
CA GLY A 248 4.04 10.98 -16.12
C GLY A 248 4.64 9.92 -15.20
N GLU A 249 5.84 10.24 -14.72
CA GLU A 249 6.66 9.38 -13.88
C GLU A 249 6.96 10.04 -12.55
N GLY A 250 6.93 9.26 -11.48
CA GLY A 250 7.50 9.64 -10.19
C GLY A 250 8.93 9.11 -10.04
N GLN A 251 9.60 9.51 -8.99
CA GLN A 251 10.98 9.10 -8.70
C GLN A 251 11.18 7.57 -8.71
N HIS A 252 10.17 6.81 -8.27
CA HIS A 252 10.20 5.36 -8.15
C HIS A 252 9.12 4.64 -8.97
N THR A 253 8.44 5.39 -9.85
CA THR A 253 7.44 4.88 -10.79
C THR A 253 7.89 5.16 -12.22
N ARG A 254 8.94 4.48 -12.65
CA ARG A 254 9.54 4.65 -13.98
C ARG A 254 8.70 3.95 -15.05
N GLU A 255 9.02 4.25 -16.31
CA GLU A 255 8.38 3.64 -17.47
C GLU A 255 6.90 4.03 -17.60
N ALA A 256 6.66 5.36 -17.58
CA ALA A 256 5.34 5.91 -17.84
C ALA A 256 4.82 5.41 -19.18
N ARG A 257 3.55 5.04 -19.20
CA ARG A 257 2.87 4.77 -20.46
C ARG A 257 2.77 6.09 -21.25
N PRO A 258 2.90 6.04 -22.61
CA PRO A 258 2.87 7.24 -23.41
C PRO A 258 1.60 8.06 -23.19
N GLY A 259 1.76 9.38 -23.04
CA GLY A 259 0.68 10.33 -22.90
C GLY A 259 -0.18 10.08 -21.65
N ARG A 260 -1.47 10.35 -21.76
CA ARG A 260 -2.48 10.06 -20.74
C ARG A 260 -3.05 8.66 -20.93
N SER A 261 -2.93 7.84 -19.93
CA SER A 261 -3.31 6.43 -20.00
C SER A 261 -4.37 6.09 -18.95
N PRO A 262 -5.37 5.26 -19.30
CA PRO A 262 -6.41 4.91 -18.35
C PRO A 262 -5.85 4.19 -17.11
N LEU A 263 -6.30 4.64 -15.92
CA LEU A 263 -6.03 4.02 -14.62
C LEU A 263 -7.36 3.87 -13.89
N GLY A 264 -7.59 2.68 -13.35
CA GLY A 264 -8.79 2.36 -12.58
C GLY A 264 -8.45 2.03 -11.14
N GLN A 265 -9.31 2.46 -10.20
CA GLN A 265 -9.22 2.07 -8.80
C GLN A 265 -10.59 1.66 -8.28
N VAL A 266 -10.58 0.70 -7.36
CA VAL A 266 -11.78 0.24 -6.67
C VAL A 266 -11.54 0.26 -5.18
N PHE A 267 -12.35 1.01 -4.46
CA PHE A 267 -12.39 0.96 -3.01
C PHE A 267 -13.47 0.00 -2.56
N GLN A 268 -13.15 -0.89 -1.65
CA GLN A 268 -14.07 -1.88 -1.14
C GLN A 268 -13.90 -2.08 0.37
N LEU A 269 -15.00 -1.96 1.09
CA LEU A 269 -15.02 -2.27 2.52
C LEU A 269 -14.52 -3.70 2.76
N THR A 270 -13.65 -3.88 3.74
CA THR A 270 -13.15 -5.20 4.13
C THR A 270 -13.40 -5.49 5.61
N SER A 271 -13.40 -6.77 5.95
CA SER A 271 -13.36 -7.20 7.35
C SER A 271 -12.02 -6.80 7.97
N THR A 272 -12.05 -6.53 9.28
CA THR A 272 -10.83 -6.32 10.09
C THR A 272 -10.47 -7.54 10.94
N ASP A 273 -11.08 -8.68 10.67
CA ASP A 273 -10.89 -9.88 11.49
C ASP A 273 -9.52 -10.54 11.23
N LYS A 274 -9.02 -10.41 10.00
CA LYS A 274 -7.74 -10.99 9.59
C LYS A 274 -6.60 -9.97 9.69
N PRO A 275 -5.40 -10.41 10.09
CA PRO A 275 -4.22 -9.53 10.15
C PRO A 275 -3.91 -8.84 8.82
N GLU A 276 -4.04 -9.54 7.70
CA GLU A 276 -3.80 -9.02 6.35
C GLU A 276 -4.77 -7.90 5.92
N ASP A 277 -5.92 -7.80 6.59
CA ASP A 277 -6.90 -6.73 6.36
C ASP A 277 -6.62 -5.48 7.21
N ARG A 278 -5.64 -5.55 8.12
CA ARG A 278 -5.22 -4.45 9.01
C ARG A 278 -3.84 -3.89 8.68
N ILE A 279 -3.36 -4.15 7.47
CA ILE A 279 -2.07 -3.61 7.01
C ILE A 279 -2.15 -2.09 6.97
N PRO A 280 -1.15 -1.39 7.56
CA PRO A 280 -1.11 0.07 7.53
C PRO A 280 -1.06 0.60 6.09
N PRO A 281 -1.79 1.68 5.80
CA PRO A 281 -1.68 2.38 4.52
C PRO A 281 -0.23 2.78 4.21
N GLN A 282 0.14 2.80 2.93
CA GLN A 282 1.47 3.30 2.52
C GLN A 282 1.71 4.74 3.02
N GLY A 283 0.70 5.59 2.96
CA GLY A 283 0.75 6.96 3.45
C GLY A 283 1.04 7.09 4.96
N MET A 284 0.87 6.00 5.73
CA MET A 284 1.11 5.96 7.17
C MET A 284 2.61 6.04 7.55
N HIS A 285 3.52 6.05 6.59
CA HIS A 285 4.91 6.41 6.83
C HIS A 285 5.03 7.81 7.46
N TRP A 286 4.14 8.71 7.08
CA TRP A 286 3.95 10.01 7.73
C TRP A 286 2.57 10.05 8.40
N GLU A 287 2.48 9.50 9.61
CA GLU A 287 1.22 9.29 10.31
C GLU A 287 0.41 10.56 10.51
N GLN A 288 1.06 11.64 10.98
CA GLN A 288 0.38 12.92 11.19
C GLN A 288 -0.19 13.47 9.88
N GLY A 289 0.60 13.49 8.81
CA GLY A 289 0.14 13.97 7.51
C GLY A 289 -0.97 13.12 6.91
N TYR A 290 -0.97 11.81 7.19
CA TYR A 290 -2.04 10.92 6.77
C TYR A 290 -3.37 11.23 7.47
N TRP A 291 -3.34 11.39 8.81
CA TRP A 291 -4.54 11.66 9.59
C TRP A 291 -5.06 13.10 9.43
N GLU A 292 -4.18 14.06 9.18
CA GLU A 292 -4.49 15.48 9.01
C GLU A 292 -4.27 15.93 7.56
N ALA A 293 -4.73 15.11 6.61
CA ALA A 293 -4.48 15.31 5.18
C ALA A 293 -4.95 16.68 4.65
N GLU A 294 -5.94 17.28 5.29
CA GLU A 294 -6.47 18.60 4.96
C GLU A 294 -5.61 19.76 5.45
N LYS A 295 -4.67 19.52 6.38
CA LYS A 295 -3.85 20.59 7.00
C LYS A 295 -2.46 20.72 6.40
N HIS A 296 -1.90 19.64 5.94
CA HIS A 296 -0.51 19.51 5.47
C HIS A 296 -0.45 19.20 3.94
#